data_e760cea76c9c12ee327130a5ac4c9df8
#
_entry.id   e760cea76c9c12ee327130a5ac4c9df8
#
_cell.length_a   1.000
_cell.length_b   1.000
_cell.length_c   1.000
_cell.angle_alpha   90.00
_cell.angle_beta   90.00
_cell.angle_gamma   90.00
#
_symmetry.space_group_name_H-M   'P 1'
#
loop_
_entity.id
_entity.type
_entity.pdbx_description
1 polymer ?
#
loop_
_entity_poly.entity_id
_entity_poly.type
_entity_poly.pdbx_seq_one_letter_code
_entity_poly.pdbx_strand_id
1 'polypeptide(L)'
;LVQVSGHPSHKRLMFNMRAFYFLSFFAIGALFPLLSVYLQNEVGLNGAQIGTIMSIGPITMLVAQPVWGMLSDYTRKPRILLTIAVIGTGAIGLMYITTDLYPALVFIAAFLAIFQSAIIPLSDSMSMNYVHENGGDYGRIRLWGAAGFAVAVWLMGNLSDWFGQSIIFYVFAIILWASAFYALRMPKDSSVVRVELVSGLRKLVKVPRFVLFLVVTFLVFGPIMANNFYFGLLIQFVGGSLAGVGFAFLLAAGSEIPFMRWAGSLINKQGIIVILFLAALVSGLRWLFYFMEPSPTFIYVTTVIQGLSIGLFIPAALQYVRNLAPSEVKATAISLYSAVGNGLGAWFFTFFAGLIMDWQNVLYVYLFYGVLTLIGAALILVIMRLEKRGATV
;
A
#
# COMPACT_ATOMS: atom_id res chain seq x y z
N LEU A 1 -28.96 -21.95 -6.05
CA LEU A 1 -28.61 -20.53 -5.86
C LEU A 1 -29.71 -19.87 -5.01
N VAL A 2 -29.58 -19.95 -3.68
CA VAL A 2 -30.53 -19.31 -2.74
C VAL A 2 -30.21 -17.83 -2.69
N GLN A 3 -31.17 -16.98 -3.02
CA GLN A 3 -31.12 -15.52 -2.90
C GLN A 3 -31.00 -15.11 -1.42
N VAL A 4 -29.79 -15.08 -0.87
CA VAL A 4 -29.49 -14.53 0.48
C VAL A 4 -29.36 -12.99 0.46
N SER A 5 -29.31 -12.39 -0.74
CA SER A 5 -29.02 -10.96 -0.95
C SER A 5 -30.06 -9.96 -0.41
N GLY A 6 -31.20 -10.43 0.08
CA GLY A 6 -32.31 -9.57 0.56
C GLY A 6 -32.51 -9.51 2.08
N HIS A 7 -31.84 -10.35 2.85
CA HIS A 7 -32.09 -10.41 4.30
C HIS A 7 -31.57 -9.15 5.03
N PRO A 8 -32.32 -8.54 5.94
CA PRO A 8 -31.90 -7.31 6.66
C PRO A 8 -30.54 -7.45 7.36
N SER A 9 -30.21 -8.65 7.84
CA SER A 9 -28.92 -8.95 8.48
C SER A 9 -27.74 -8.89 7.49
N HIS A 10 -27.93 -9.36 6.24
CA HIS A 10 -26.90 -9.31 5.20
C HIS A 10 -26.59 -7.86 4.79
N LYS A 11 -27.62 -7.04 4.52
CA LYS A 11 -27.45 -5.62 4.18
C LYS A 11 -26.71 -4.85 5.27
N ARG A 12 -27.06 -5.09 6.53
CA ARG A 12 -26.43 -4.47 7.70
C ARG A 12 -24.96 -4.87 7.82
N LEU A 13 -24.63 -6.14 7.58
CA LEU A 13 -23.26 -6.63 7.68
C LEU A 13 -22.39 -6.09 6.54
N MET A 14 -22.92 -6.05 5.31
CA MET A 14 -22.26 -5.42 4.17
C MET A 14 -22.00 -3.92 4.41
N PHE A 15 -22.93 -3.21 5.04
CA PHE A 15 -22.72 -1.81 5.45
C PHE A 15 -21.61 -1.69 6.49
N ASN A 16 -21.60 -2.53 7.53
CA ASN A 16 -20.55 -2.51 8.54
C ASN A 16 -19.15 -2.75 7.95
N MET A 17 -19.01 -3.71 7.03
CA MET A 17 -17.75 -3.95 6.34
C MET A 17 -17.31 -2.71 5.54
N ARG A 18 -18.19 -2.13 4.74
CA ARG A 18 -17.88 -0.91 3.95
C ARG A 18 -17.49 0.26 4.86
N ALA A 19 -18.22 0.49 5.94
CA ALA A 19 -17.93 1.54 6.91
C ALA A 19 -16.57 1.31 7.61
N PHE A 20 -16.28 0.05 7.99
CA PHE A 20 -14.98 -0.30 8.56
C PHE A 20 -13.83 0.00 7.59
N TYR A 21 -13.92 -0.43 6.33
CA TYR A 21 -12.90 -0.16 5.33
C TYR A 21 -12.74 1.34 5.06
N PHE A 22 -13.84 2.07 4.93
CA PHE A 22 -13.79 3.52 4.74
C PHE A 22 -13.04 4.20 5.88
N LEU A 23 -13.44 3.95 7.13
CA LEU A 23 -12.85 4.60 8.30
C LEU A 23 -11.39 4.17 8.53
N SER A 24 -11.07 2.88 8.41
CA SER A 24 -9.71 2.38 8.62
C SER A 24 -8.73 2.95 7.59
N PHE A 25 -9.13 2.99 6.31
CA PHE A 25 -8.31 3.59 5.27
C PHE A 25 -8.30 5.11 5.30
N PHE A 26 -9.38 5.73 5.77
CA PHE A 26 -9.39 7.15 6.07
C PHE A 26 -8.32 7.48 7.11
N ALA A 27 -8.24 6.73 8.20
CA ALA A 27 -7.21 6.94 9.21
C ALA A 27 -5.80 6.79 8.62
N ILE A 28 -5.54 5.73 7.83
CA ILE A 28 -4.26 5.52 7.16
C ILE A 28 -3.92 6.72 6.25
N GLY A 29 -4.88 7.20 5.46
CA GLY A 29 -4.72 8.38 4.59
C GLY A 29 -4.55 9.68 5.37
N ALA A 30 -5.10 9.78 6.59
CA ALA A 30 -4.95 10.95 7.43
C ALA A 30 -3.54 11.11 8.00
N LEU A 31 -2.84 10.00 8.28
CA LEU A 31 -1.54 10.04 8.95
C LEU A 31 -0.36 9.91 7.97
N PHE A 32 -0.29 8.81 7.22
CA PHE A 32 0.97 8.39 6.57
C PHE A 32 1.48 9.33 5.47
N PRO A 33 0.65 9.92 4.60
CA PRO A 33 1.12 10.83 3.56
C PRO A 33 1.71 12.14 4.10
N LEU A 34 1.31 12.56 5.31
CA LEU A 34 1.76 13.80 5.92
C LEU A 34 2.72 13.58 7.11
N LEU A 35 2.92 12.35 7.55
CA LEU A 35 3.77 12.04 8.71
C LEU A 35 5.22 12.44 8.47
N SER A 36 5.79 12.18 7.29
CA SER A 36 7.15 12.59 6.95
C SER A 36 7.32 14.10 6.96
N VAL A 37 6.30 14.83 6.52
CA VAL A 37 6.26 16.29 6.53
C VAL A 37 6.23 16.82 7.96
N TYR A 38 5.41 16.23 8.83
CA TYR A 38 5.38 16.56 10.26
C TYR A 38 6.73 16.32 10.93
N LEU A 39 7.36 15.16 10.68
CA LEU A 39 8.66 14.82 11.25
C LEU A 39 9.75 15.79 10.79
N GLN A 40 9.68 16.31 9.58
CA GLN A 40 10.63 17.30 9.08
C GLN A 40 10.36 18.70 9.65
N ASN A 41 9.11 19.18 9.57
CA ASN A 41 8.80 20.58 9.84
C ASN A 41 8.61 20.89 11.33
N GLU A 42 7.91 20.01 12.05
CA GLU A 42 7.54 20.23 13.46
C GLU A 42 8.57 19.63 14.41
N VAL A 43 9.09 18.44 14.10
CA VAL A 43 10.08 17.76 14.96
C VAL A 43 11.51 18.13 14.57
N GLY A 44 11.75 18.55 13.33
CA GLY A 44 13.07 18.97 12.86
C GLY A 44 14.02 17.80 12.56
N LEU A 45 13.49 16.62 12.24
CA LEU A 45 14.31 15.44 11.91
C LEU A 45 14.95 15.59 10.52
N ASN A 46 16.16 15.05 10.39
CA ASN A 46 16.85 14.98 9.11
C ASN A 46 16.31 13.82 8.24
N GLY A 47 16.74 13.77 6.98
CA GLY A 47 16.29 12.78 6.00
C GLY A 47 16.53 11.34 6.42
N ALA A 48 17.72 11.05 6.97
CA ALA A 48 18.08 9.69 7.43
C ALA A 48 17.19 9.22 8.60
N GLN A 49 16.88 10.12 9.54
CA GLN A 49 15.98 9.85 10.66
C GLN A 49 14.55 9.61 10.20
N ILE A 50 14.04 10.44 9.28
CA ILE A 50 12.71 10.26 8.68
C ILE A 50 12.64 8.94 7.93
N GLY A 51 13.62 8.63 7.08
CA GLY A 51 13.68 7.37 6.34
C GLY A 51 13.70 6.15 7.24
N THR A 52 14.43 6.21 8.35
CA THR A 52 14.44 5.14 9.35
C THR A 52 13.06 4.94 9.96
N ILE A 53 12.40 5.98 10.48
CA ILE A 53 11.07 5.90 11.09
C ILE A 53 10.05 5.38 10.09
N MET A 54 10.00 5.92 8.88
CA MET A 54 9.02 5.55 7.86
C MET A 54 9.23 4.13 7.33
N SER A 55 10.46 3.62 7.32
CA SER A 55 10.77 2.27 6.85
C SER A 55 10.49 1.16 7.88
N ILE A 56 10.34 1.49 9.17
CA ILE A 56 10.01 0.52 10.22
C ILE A 56 8.69 -0.19 9.92
N GLY A 57 7.68 0.56 9.44
CA GLY A 57 6.36 0.00 9.12
C GLY A 57 6.43 -1.20 8.18
N PRO A 58 6.90 -1.05 6.95
CA PRO A 58 7.00 -2.12 5.97
C PRO A 58 7.77 -3.35 6.45
N ILE A 59 8.90 -3.16 7.13
CA ILE A 59 9.70 -4.31 7.60
C ILE A 59 9.04 -5.03 8.78
N THR A 60 8.45 -4.28 9.70
CA THR A 60 7.73 -4.86 10.84
C THR A 60 6.52 -5.67 10.38
N MET A 61 5.81 -5.21 9.36
CA MET A 61 4.65 -5.91 8.81
C MET A 61 5.00 -7.29 8.28
N LEU A 62 6.18 -7.51 7.71
CA LEU A 62 6.62 -8.83 7.24
C LEU A 62 6.63 -9.89 8.34
N VAL A 63 6.94 -9.49 9.56
CA VAL A 63 7.02 -10.39 10.73
C VAL A 63 5.71 -10.40 11.51
N ALA A 64 5.11 -9.23 11.73
CA ALA A 64 3.95 -9.09 12.59
C ALA A 64 2.65 -9.60 11.96
N GLN A 65 2.47 -9.48 10.64
CA GLN A 65 1.25 -9.99 9.97
C GLN A 65 1.05 -11.49 10.14
N PRO A 66 2.05 -12.37 9.89
CA PRO A 66 1.91 -13.80 10.17
C PRO A 66 1.59 -14.10 11.63
N VAL A 67 2.19 -13.38 12.58
CA VAL A 67 1.93 -13.56 14.02
C VAL A 67 0.46 -13.26 14.35
N TRP A 68 -0.10 -12.15 13.83
CA TRP A 68 -1.50 -11.83 14.01
C TRP A 68 -2.43 -12.87 13.37
N GLY A 69 -2.05 -13.40 12.20
CA GLY A 69 -2.77 -14.51 11.55
C GLY A 69 -2.80 -15.76 12.44
N MET A 70 -1.64 -16.21 12.92
CA MET A 70 -1.55 -17.36 13.83
C MET A 70 -2.35 -17.15 15.12
N LEU A 71 -2.29 -15.94 15.70
CA LEU A 71 -3.05 -15.60 16.89
C LEU A 71 -4.56 -15.63 16.65
N SER A 72 -4.99 -15.17 15.46
CA SER A 72 -6.38 -15.24 15.03
C SER A 72 -6.88 -16.67 14.92
N ASP A 73 -6.06 -17.56 14.33
CA ASP A 73 -6.39 -18.98 14.17
C ASP A 73 -6.48 -19.70 15.51
N TYR A 74 -5.49 -19.43 16.39
CA TYR A 74 -5.45 -20.03 17.71
C TYR A 74 -6.61 -19.60 18.61
N THR A 75 -6.89 -18.30 18.64
CA THR A 75 -7.94 -17.76 19.52
C THR A 75 -9.35 -17.93 18.96
N ARG A 76 -9.48 -18.08 17.63
CA ARG A 76 -10.77 -18.07 16.89
C ARG A 76 -11.64 -16.84 17.19
N LYS A 77 -10.99 -15.72 17.50
CA LYS A 77 -11.66 -14.45 17.85
C LYS A 77 -11.14 -13.28 17.01
N PRO A 78 -11.19 -13.35 15.66
CA PRO A 78 -10.62 -12.34 14.77
C PRO A 78 -11.19 -10.93 15.01
N ARG A 79 -12.46 -10.81 15.36
CA ARG A 79 -13.09 -9.52 15.68
C ARG A 79 -12.45 -8.83 16.87
N ILE A 80 -12.18 -9.57 17.94
CA ILE A 80 -11.59 -9.04 19.16
C ILE A 80 -10.16 -8.58 18.85
N LEU A 81 -9.40 -9.42 18.15
CA LEU A 81 -8.02 -9.09 17.73
C LEU A 81 -7.98 -7.86 16.84
N LEU A 82 -8.90 -7.78 15.86
CA LEU A 82 -9.03 -6.61 14.99
C LEU A 82 -9.37 -5.35 15.81
N THR A 83 -10.27 -5.46 16.78
CA THR A 83 -10.64 -4.33 17.63
C THR A 83 -9.49 -3.86 18.50
N ILE A 84 -8.73 -4.80 19.10
CA ILE A 84 -7.51 -4.50 19.88
C ILE A 84 -6.48 -3.81 18.99
N ALA A 85 -6.27 -4.34 17.79
CA ALA A 85 -5.32 -3.76 16.83
C ALA A 85 -5.69 -2.32 16.45
N VAL A 86 -6.96 -2.07 16.15
CA VAL A 86 -7.46 -0.75 15.78
C VAL A 86 -7.35 0.25 16.94
N ILE A 87 -7.77 -0.13 18.15
CA ILE A 87 -7.69 0.73 19.34
C ILE A 87 -6.23 1.01 19.69
N GLY A 88 -5.40 -0.04 19.72
CA GLY A 88 -3.97 0.10 20.00
C GLY A 88 -3.24 0.98 19.00
N THR A 89 -3.54 0.81 17.72
CA THR A 89 -2.96 1.65 16.64
C THR A 89 -3.32 3.13 16.86
N GLY A 90 -4.58 3.43 17.18
CA GLY A 90 -5.01 4.81 17.43
C GLY A 90 -4.33 5.42 18.67
N ALA A 91 -4.24 4.65 19.76
CA ALA A 91 -3.60 5.11 21.00
C ALA A 91 -2.09 5.36 20.82
N ILE A 92 -1.39 4.45 20.13
CA ILE A 92 0.04 4.59 19.85
C ILE A 92 0.29 5.75 18.86
N GLY A 93 -0.61 5.97 17.88
CA GLY A 93 -0.52 7.10 16.98
C GLY A 93 -0.51 8.45 17.70
N LEU A 94 -1.27 8.61 18.79
CA LEU A 94 -1.24 9.82 19.62
C LEU A 94 0.08 10.02 20.36
N MET A 95 0.87 8.98 20.56
CA MET A 95 2.17 9.12 21.25
C MET A 95 3.18 9.94 20.45
N TYR A 96 3.00 10.09 19.13
CA TYR A 96 3.88 10.95 18.32
C TYR A 96 3.89 12.40 18.76
N ILE A 97 2.79 12.91 19.32
CA ILE A 97 2.70 14.30 19.81
C ILE A 97 3.26 14.50 21.22
N THR A 98 3.67 13.44 21.90
CA THR A 98 4.15 13.51 23.29
C THR A 98 5.65 13.68 23.41
N THR A 99 6.40 13.54 22.33
CA THR A 99 7.86 13.56 22.35
C THR A 99 8.45 13.91 20.98
N ASP A 100 9.54 14.66 20.99
CA ASP A 100 10.35 14.98 19.81
C ASP A 100 11.67 14.18 19.80
N LEU A 101 11.85 13.29 20.79
CA LEU A 101 13.06 12.48 20.90
C LEU A 101 13.09 11.40 19.82
N TYR A 102 14.07 11.46 18.91
CA TYR A 102 14.21 10.49 17.81
C TYR A 102 14.17 9.02 18.25
N PRO A 103 14.91 8.56 19.29
CA PRO A 103 14.81 7.17 19.71
C PRO A 103 13.39 6.76 20.17
N ALA A 104 12.68 7.65 20.87
CA ALA A 104 11.30 7.39 21.28
C ALA A 104 10.35 7.27 20.08
N LEU A 105 10.50 8.14 19.08
CA LEU A 105 9.73 8.08 17.82
C LEU A 105 9.98 6.77 17.05
N VAL A 106 11.22 6.25 17.06
CA VAL A 106 11.56 4.93 16.48
C VAL A 106 10.78 3.81 17.18
N PHE A 107 10.73 3.81 18.53
CA PHE A 107 9.95 2.83 19.28
C PHE A 107 8.44 2.97 19.01
N ILE A 108 7.92 4.20 18.98
CA ILE A 108 6.51 4.48 18.67
C ILE A 108 6.17 3.94 17.28
N ALA A 109 7.02 4.18 16.27
CA ALA A 109 6.82 3.66 14.91
C ALA A 109 6.79 2.13 14.88
N ALA A 110 7.68 1.46 15.62
CA ALA A 110 7.71 -0.01 15.69
C ALA A 110 6.43 -0.57 16.34
N PHE A 111 6.01 -0.02 17.47
CA PHE A 111 4.78 -0.44 18.14
C PHE A 111 3.54 -0.14 17.29
N LEU A 112 3.49 1.04 16.65
CA LEU A 112 2.41 1.38 15.72
C LEU A 112 2.31 0.34 14.61
N ALA A 113 3.43 -0.01 13.99
CA ALA A 113 3.49 -0.98 12.91
C ALA A 113 3.04 -2.38 13.33
N ILE A 114 3.39 -2.83 14.55
CA ILE A 114 2.94 -4.13 15.07
C ILE A 114 1.41 -4.20 15.12
N PHE A 115 0.75 -3.22 15.72
CA PHE A 115 -0.72 -3.22 15.83
C PHE A 115 -1.39 -2.97 14.48
N GLN A 116 -0.90 -2.01 13.70
CA GLN A 116 -1.45 -1.67 12.40
C GLN A 116 -1.39 -2.83 11.40
N SER A 117 -0.35 -3.66 11.48
CA SER A 117 -0.16 -4.81 10.58
C SER A 117 -1.29 -5.82 10.59
N ALA A 118 -2.10 -5.87 11.66
CA ALA A 118 -3.27 -6.75 11.80
C ALA A 118 -4.50 -6.25 11.03
N ILE A 119 -4.65 -4.93 10.87
CA ILE A 119 -5.93 -4.30 10.49
C ILE A 119 -6.41 -4.80 9.12
N ILE A 120 -5.57 -4.67 8.09
CA ILE A 120 -5.94 -5.05 6.73
C ILE A 120 -6.07 -6.56 6.57
N PRO A 121 -5.10 -7.40 6.94
CA PRO A 121 -5.20 -8.84 6.72
C PRO A 121 -6.37 -9.50 7.45
N LEU A 122 -6.64 -9.12 8.70
CA LEU A 122 -7.76 -9.68 9.45
C LEU A 122 -9.11 -9.24 8.86
N SER A 123 -9.25 -7.97 8.48
CA SER A 123 -10.49 -7.47 7.88
C SER A 123 -10.72 -8.08 6.48
N ASP A 124 -9.65 -8.24 5.69
CA ASP A 124 -9.72 -8.85 4.36
C ASP A 124 -10.14 -10.33 4.48
N SER A 125 -9.51 -11.09 5.37
CA SER A 125 -9.87 -12.49 5.61
C SER A 125 -11.34 -12.67 5.99
N MET A 126 -11.82 -11.91 6.99
CA MET A 126 -13.22 -11.98 7.42
C MET A 126 -14.20 -11.57 6.31
N SER A 127 -13.87 -10.53 5.54
CA SER A 127 -14.75 -10.04 4.48
C SER A 127 -14.79 -10.97 3.27
N MET A 128 -13.65 -11.53 2.87
CA MET A 128 -13.56 -12.48 1.75
C MET A 128 -14.31 -13.78 2.06
N ASN A 129 -14.14 -14.33 3.27
CA ASN A 129 -14.84 -15.52 3.69
C ASN A 129 -16.37 -15.32 3.69
N TYR A 130 -16.81 -14.20 4.27
CA TYR A 130 -18.22 -13.86 4.29
C TYR A 130 -18.83 -13.75 2.88
N VAL A 131 -18.13 -13.04 1.98
CA VAL A 131 -18.58 -12.89 0.58
C VAL A 131 -18.59 -14.23 -0.15
N HIS A 132 -17.61 -15.09 0.11
CA HIS A 132 -17.58 -16.44 -0.49
C HIS A 132 -18.77 -17.31 -0.06
N GLU A 133 -19.17 -17.25 1.22
CA GLU A 133 -20.25 -18.06 1.77
C GLU A 133 -21.64 -17.49 1.46
N ASN A 134 -21.79 -16.17 1.49
CA ASN A 134 -23.11 -15.51 1.45
C ASN A 134 -23.36 -14.72 0.16
N GLY A 135 -22.42 -14.75 -0.77
CA GLY A 135 -22.47 -13.96 -1.99
C GLY A 135 -22.10 -12.50 -1.76
N GLY A 136 -21.83 -11.80 -2.84
CA GLY A 136 -21.42 -10.41 -2.86
C GLY A 136 -20.13 -10.20 -3.68
N ASP A 137 -19.57 -9.02 -3.56
CA ASP A 137 -18.36 -8.63 -4.28
C ASP A 137 -17.40 -7.95 -3.29
N TYR A 138 -16.31 -8.65 -2.97
CA TYR A 138 -15.26 -8.12 -2.11
C TYR A 138 -14.63 -6.85 -2.69
N GLY A 139 -14.46 -6.77 -4.01
CA GLY A 139 -13.92 -5.58 -4.66
C GLY A 139 -14.75 -4.33 -4.37
N ARG A 140 -16.08 -4.46 -4.35
CA ARG A 140 -16.97 -3.34 -3.98
C ARG A 140 -16.86 -2.92 -2.52
N ILE A 141 -16.53 -3.84 -1.61
CA ILE A 141 -16.25 -3.50 -0.21
C ILE A 141 -14.92 -2.76 -0.14
N ARG A 142 -13.89 -3.26 -0.81
CA ARG A 142 -12.53 -2.70 -0.82
C ARG A 142 -12.47 -1.29 -1.42
N LEU A 143 -13.31 -0.97 -2.41
CA LEU A 143 -13.43 0.36 -3.00
C LEU A 143 -13.74 1.45 -1.96
N TRP A 144 -14.49 1.13 -0.90
CA TRP A 144 -14.76 2.08 0.19
C TRP A 144 -13.48 2.45 0.95
N GLY A 145 -12.52 1.52 1.04
CA GLY A 145 -11.20 1.82 1.58
C GLY A 145 -10.46 2.84 0.72
N ALA A 146 -10.40 2.63 -0.60
CA ALA A 146 -9.76 3.59 -1.51
C ALA A 146 -10.41 4.98 -1.44
N ALA A 147 -11.76 5.03 -1.37
CA ALA A 147 -12.50 6.27 -1.19
C ALA A 147 -12.16 6.95 0.14
N GLY A 148 -12.11 6.19 1.24
CA GLY A 148 -11.73 6.70 2.56
C GLY A 148 -10.33 7.30 2.58
N PHE A 149 -9.35 6.60 2.00
CA PHE A 149 -7.98 7.08 1.87
C PHE A 149 -7.91 8.40 1.08
N ALA A 150 -8.52 8.44 -0.10
CA ALA A 150 -8.48 9.63 -0.98
C ALA A 150 -9.12 10.85 -0.32
N VAL A 151 -10.29 10.68 0.31
CA VAL A 151 -10.98 11.75 1.04
C VAL A 151 -10.14 12.22 2.22
N ALA A 152 -9.51 11.29 2.95
CA ALA A 152 -8.69 11.62 4.11
C ALA A 152 -7.48 12.47 3.74
N VAL A 153 -6.70 12.06 2.73
CA VAL A 153 -5.49 12.83 2.34
C VAL A 153 -5.86 14.24 1.89
N TRP A 154 -6.94 14.36 1.09
CA TRP A 154 -7.41 15.67 0.65
C TRP A 154 -7.89 16.54 1.83
N LEU A 155 -8.68 15.98 2.73
CA LEU A 155 -9.19 16.70 3.89
C LEU A 155 -8.05 17.11 4.84
N MET A 156 -7.13 16.18 5.11
CA MET A 156 -6.03 16.41 6.05
C MET A 156 -5.00 17.41 5.52
N GLY A 157 -4.77 17.47 4.21
CA GLY A 157 -3.96 18.52 3.61
C GLY A 157 -4.51 19.91 3.95
N ASN A 158 -5.82 20.12 3.76
CA ASN A 158 -6.48 21.39 4.08
C ASN A 158 -6.52 21.67 5.60
N LEU A 159 -6.86 20.67 6.41
CA LEU A 159 -6.93 20.84 7.86
C LEU A 159 -5.55 21.14 8.46
N SER A 160 -4.50 20.54 7.93
CA SER A 160 -3.13 20.79 8.40
C SER A 160 -2.66 22.21 8.09
N ASP A 161 -3.09 22.78 6.96
CA ASP A 161 -2.81 24.18 6.63
C ASP A 161 -3.52 25.16 7.59
N TRP A 162 -4.72 24.78 8.11
CA TRP A 162 -5.53 25.66 8.98
C TRP A 162 -5.25 25.50 10.48
N PHE A 163 -5.03 24.27 10.94
CA PHE A 163 -4.95 23.92 12.37
C PHE A 163 -3.55 23.44 12.81
N GLY A 164 -2.58 23.40 11.88
CA GLY A 164 -1.26 22.84 12.12
C GLY A 164 -1.18 21.33 11.87
N GLN A 165 0.03 20.85 11.66
CA GLN A 165 0.27 19.48 11.20
C GLN A 165 -0.08 18.40 12.24
N SER A 166 -0.04 18.72 13.54
CA SER A 166 -0.38 17.78 14.62
C SER A 166 -1.83 17.26 14.57
N ILE A 167 -2.73 17.93 13.83
CA ILE A 167 -4.13 17.50 13.65
C ILE A 167 -4.23 16.09 13.07
N ILE A 168 -3.22 15.64 12.29
CA ILE A 168 -3.19 14.31 11.66
C ILE A 168 -3.32 13.18 12.70
N PHE A 169 -2.69 13.32 13.87
CA PHE A 169 -2.69 12.30 14.92
C PHE A 169 -4.03 12.22 15.64
N TYR A 170 -4.66 13.36 15.91
CA TYR A 170 -5.98 13.39 16.55
C TYR A 170 -7.04 12.77 15.64
N VAL A 171 -7.07 13.17 14.37
CA VAL A 171 -8.01 12.62 13.39
C VAL A 171 -7.74 11.12 13.18
N PHE A 172 -6.48 10.70 13.05
CA PHE A 172 -6.09 9.29 12.96
C PHE A 172 -6.67 8.46 14.11
N ALA A 173 -6.44 8.88 15.35
CA ALA A 173 -6.90 8.15 16.53
C ALA A 173 -8.43 8.11 16.63
N ILE A 174 -9.09 9.26 16.47
CA ILE A 174 -10.55 9.36 16.59
C ILE A 174 -11.25 8.48 15.54
N ILE A 175 -10.78 8.53 14.29
CA ILE A 175 -11.36 7.74 13.20
C ILE A 175 -11.10 6.24 13.39
N LEU A 176 -9.89 5.84 13.84
CA LEU A 176 -9.64 4.45 14.19
C LEU A 176 -10.54 3.98 15.33
N TRP A 177 -10.69 4.75 16.38
CA TRP A 177 -11.60 4.38 17.48
C TRP A 177 -13.05 4.31 17.04
N ALA A 178 -13.49 5.21 16.14
CA ALA A 178 -14.79 5.07 15.50
C ALA A 178 -14.91 3.77 14.67
N SER A 179 -13.82 3.37 13.98
CA SER A 179 -13.80 2.13 13.22
C SER A 179 -13.85 0.88 14.12
N ALA A 180 -13.38 0.95 15.37
CA ALA A 180 -13.45 -0.14 16.34
C ALA A 180 -14.91 -0.60 16.61
N PHE A 181 -15.87 0.33 16.58
CA PHE A 181 -17.28 -0.01 16.67
C PHE A 181 -17.76 -0.91 15.52
N TYR A 182 -17.23 -0.68 14.30
CA TYR A 182 -17.55 -1.53 13.16
C TYR A 182 -16.72 -2.81 13.15
N ALA A 183 -15.49 -2.78 13.68
CA ALA A 183 -14.66 -3.98 13.86
C ALA A 183 -15.37 -5.05 14.70
N LEU A 184 -16.03 -4.66 15.79
CA LEU A 184 -16.84 -5.55 16.62
C LEU A 184 -18.06 -6.14 15.88
N ARG A 185 -18.44 -5.56 14.76
CA ARG A 185 -19.60 -5.96 13.94
C ARG A 185 -19.21 -6.62 12.62
N MET A 186 -17.94 -6.87 12.41
CA MET A 186 -17.44 -7.65 11.27
C MET A 186 -17.94 -9.12 11.31
N PRO A 187 -17.88 -9.90 10.24
CA PRO A 187 -18.21 -11.32 10.25
C PRO A 187 -17.47 -12.13 11.32
N LYS A 188 -18.08 -13.17 11.91
CA LYS A 188 -17.48 -13.93 13.02
C LYS A 188 -16.39 -14.89 12.59
N ASP A 189 -16.51 -15.48 11.42
CA ASP A 189 -15.64 -16.56 10.98
C ASP A 189 -14.47 -16.06 10.13
N SER A 190 -13.30 -16.59 10.42
CA SER A 190 -12.13 -16.52 9.57
C SER A 190 -11.61 -17.92 9.36
N SER A 191 -11.92 -18.52 8.21
CA SER A 191 -11.14 -19.66 7.74
C SER A 191 -9.87 -19.14 7.13
N VAL A 192 -8.76 -19.30 7.83
CA VAL A 192 -7.46 -18.88 7.27
C VAL A 192 -7.04 -19.94 6.25
N VAL A 193 -6.77 -19.48 5.04
CA VAL A 193 -6.10 -20.32 4.04
C VAL A 193 -4.70 -20.60 4.56
N ARG A 194 -4.45 -21.84 5.00
CA ARG A 194 -3.10 -22.26 5.38
C ARG A 194 -2.20 -22.19 4.15
N VAL A 195 -1.33 -21.20 4.13
CA VAL A 195 -0.29 -21.10 3.12
C VAL A 195 0.91 -21.89 3.60
N GLU A 196 1.24 -23.00 2.95
CA GLU A 196 2.46 -23.75 3.20
C GLU A 196 3.64 -22.99 2.61
N LEU A 197 4.12 -21.98 3.33
CA LEU A 197 5.16 -21.06 2.87
C LEU A 197 6.47 -21.77 2.50
N VAL A 198 6.92 -22.72 3.31
CA VAL A 198 8.26 -23.34 3.13
C VAL A 198 8.31 -24.28 1.92
N SER A 199 7.33 -25.18 1.77
CA SER A 199 7.25 -26.10 0.64
C SER A 199 7.00 -25.36 -0.67
N GLY A 200 6.12 -24.34 -0.62
CA GLY A 200 5.81 -23.49 -1.75
C GLY A 200 7.00 -22.63 -2.21
N LEU A 201 7.74 -22.05 -1.28
CA LEU A 201 8.95 -21.28 -1.57
C LEU A 201 9.99 -22.11 -2.33
N ARG A 202 10.26 -23.33 -1.88
CA ARG A 202 11.22 -24.23 -2.54
C ARG A 202 10.83 -24.59 -3.97
N LYS A 203 9.54 -24.69 -4.27
CA LYS A 203 9.06 -24.91 -5.65
C LYS A 203 9.21 -23.67 -6.50
N LEU A 204 8.85 -22.49 -5.97
CA LEU A 204 8.82 -21.22 -6.72
C LEU A 204 10.22 -20.68 -7.04
N VAL A 205 11.20 -20.84 -6.15
CA VAL A 205 12.60 -20.45 -6.40
C VAL A 205 13.22 -21.22 -7.58
N LYS A 206 12.70 -22.41 -7.89
CA LYS A 206 13.14 -23.19 -9.06
C LYS A 206 12.56 -22.68 -10.39
N VAL A 207 11.65 -21.69 -10.38
CA VAL A 207 11.09 -21.07 -11.56
C VAL A 207 11.85 -19.76 -11.86
N PRO A 208 12.85 -19.73 -12.77
CA PRO A 208 13.72 -18.55 -12.96
C PRO A 208 12.94 -17.29 -13.33
N ARG A 209 11.89 -17.43 -14.14
CA ARG A 209 11.03 -16.30 -14.54
C ARG A 209 10.28 -15.70 -13.36
N PHE A 210 9.87 -16.51 -12.38
CA PHE A 210 9.23 -16.05 -11.16
C PHE A 210 10.21 -15.25 -10.29
N VAL A 211 11.42 -15.77 -10.08
CA VAL A 211 12.47 -15.08 -9.32
C VAL A 211 12.84 -13.75 -9.99
N LEU A 212 13.03 -13.75 -11.32
CA LEU A 212 13.32 -12.52 -12.05
C LEU A 212 12.17 -11.51 -11.93
N PHE A 213 10.91 -11.98 -11.94
CA PHE A 213 9.76 -11.10 -11.76
C PHE A 213 9.65 -10.56 -10.33
N LEU A 214 10.09 -11.28 -9.31
CA LEU A 214 10.21 -10.72 -7.95
C LEU A 214 11.23 -9.58 -7.90
N VAL A 215 12.35 -9.68 -8.64
CA VAL A 215 13.31 -8.57 -8.76
C VAL A 215 12.66 -7.37 -9.47
N VAL A 216 11.89 -7.60 -10.54
CA VAL A 216 11.12 -6.54 -11.19
C VAL A 216 10.13 -5.90 -10.21
N THR A 217 9.40 -6.70 -9.44
CA THR A 217 8.47 -6.21 -8.43
C THR A 217 9.18 -5.33 -7.39
N PHE A 218 10.32 -5.76 -6.91
CA PHE A 218 11.15 -4.97 -5.98
C PHE A 218 11.52 -3.61 -6.59
N LEU A 219 12.01 -3.58 -7.82
CA LEU A 219 12.51 -2.38 -8.49
C LEU A 219 11.41 -1.43 -8.98
N VAL A 220 10.22 -1.93 -9.28
CA VAL A 220 9.11 -1.11 -9.81
C VAL A 220 8.11 -0.77 -8.72
N PHE A 221 7.67 -1.77 -7.94
CA PHE A 221 6.62 -1.57 -6.94
C PHE A 221 7.16 -0.97 -5.62
N GLY A 222 8.41 -1.26 -5.26
CA GLY A 222 9.06 -0.67 -4.10
C GLY A 222 9.07 0.87 -4.11
N PRO A 223 9.55 1.52 -5.18
CA PRO A 223 9.48 2.99 -5.32
C PRO A 223 8.06 3.54 -5.27
N ILE A 224 7.08 2.84 -5.85
CA ILE A 224 5.66 3.24 -5.80
C ILE A 224 5.17 3.28 -4.36
N MET A 225 5.50 2.29 -3.54
CA MET A 225 5.11 2.25 -2.14
C MET A 225 5.83 3.32 -1.30
N ALA A 226 7.14 3.48 -1.51
CA ALA A 226 7.94 4.48 -0.82
C ALA A 226 7.53 5.92 -1.15
N ASN A 227 7.06 6.18 -2.38
CA ASN A 227 6.56 7.49 -2.79
C ASN A 227 5.43 8.00 -1.90
N ASN A 228 4.59 7.13 -1.34
CA ASN A 228 3.53 7.55 -0.43
C ASN A 228 4.05 8.31 0.80
N PHE A 229 5.31 8.11 1.17
CA PHE A 229 5.95 8.76 2.31
C PHE A 229 6.75 10.02 1.93
N TYR A 230 7.26 10.10 0.70
CA TYR A 230 8.12 11.20 0.26
C TYR A 230 7.42 12.23 -0.63
N PHE A 231 6.24 11.91 -1.13
CA PHE A 231 5.52 12.78 -2.05
C PHE A 231 5.13 14.12 -1.43
N GLY A 232 4.73 14.12 -0.15
CA GLY A 232 4.45 15.36 0.59
C GLY A 232 5.68 16.28 0.70
N LEU A 233 6.85 15.67 0.97
CA LEU A 233 8.14 16.38 1.04
C LEU A 233 8.55 16.96 -0.33
N LEU A 234 8.33 16.22 -1.42
CA LEU A 234 8.56 16.74 -2.77
C LEU A 234 7.70 17.96 -3.05
N ILE A 235 6.38 17.86 -2.80
CA ILE A 235 5.45 18.96 -3.07
C ILE A 235 5.86 20.22 -2.31
N GLN A 236 6.21 20.08 -1.04
CA GLN A 236 6.69 21.23 -0.26
C GLN A 236 8.03 21.78 -0.78
N PHE A 237 8.96 20.91 -1.17
CA PHE A 237 10.25 21.32 -1.70
C PHE A 237 10.13 22.20 -2.94
N VAL A 238 9.19 21.87 -3.84
CA VAL A 238 8.92 22.67 -5.06
C VAL A 238 7.96 23.84 -4.82
N GLY A 239 7.65 24.17 -3.55
CA GLY A 239 6.82 25.32 -3.17
C GLY A 239 5.31 25.07 -3.21
N GLY A 240 4.86 23.82 -3.20
CA GLY A 240 3.44 23.47 -3.09
C GLY A 240 2.95 23.43 -1.63
N SER A 241 1.61 23.43 -1.44
CA SER A 241 0.95 23.40 -0.14
C SER A 241 0.60 21.97 0.28
N LEU A 242 0.28 21.76 1.58
CA LEU A 242 -0.25 20.50 2.08
C LEU A 242 -1.61 20.14 1.48
N ALA A 243 -2.45 21.16 1.24
CA ALA A 243 -3.69 20.99 0.48
C ALA A 243 -3.43 20.45 -0.94
N GLY A 244 -2.34 20.91 -1.59
CA GLY A 244 -1.87 20.40 -2.88
C GLY A 244 -1.44 18.94 -2.83
N VAL A 245 -0.80 18.48 -1.75
CA VAL A 245 -0.50 17.06 -1.53
C VAL A 245 -1.79 16.25 -1.52
N GLY A 246 -2.78 16.68 -0.73
CA GLY A 246 -4.08 16.02 -0.65
C GLY A 246 -4.80 15.96 -2.01
N PHE A 247 -4.79 17.06 -2.76
CA PHE A 247 -5.38 17.14 -4.09
C PHE A 247 -4.71 16.18 -5.08
N ALA A 248 -3.37 16.10 -5.06
CA ALA A 248 -2.63 15.19 -5.93
C ALA A 248 -2.94 13.71 -5.63
N PHE A 249 -3.04 13.32 -4.36
CA PHE A 249 -3.46 11.95 -3.99
C PHE A 249 -4.90 11.65 -4.41
N LEU A 250 -5.80 12.63 -4.33
CA LEU A 250 -7.18 12.48 -4.80
C LEU A 250 -7.22 12.24 -6.32
N LEU A 251 -6.43 13.01 -7.09
CA LEU A 251 -6.31 12.82 -8.54
C LEU A 251 -5.71 11.46 -8.88
N ALA A 252 -4.64 11.04 -8.18
CA ALA A 252 -4.02 9.73 -8.37
C ALA A 252 -5.03 8.60 -8.15
N ALA A 253 -5.67 8.56 -6.98
CA ALA A 253 -6.67 7.53 -6.64
C ALA A 253 -7.87 7.54 -7.59
N GLY A 254 -8.36 8.73 -7.98
CA GLY A 254 -9.44 8.87 -8.94
C GLY A 254 -9.07 8.33 -10.32
N SER A 255 -7.83 8.52 -10.75
CA SER A 255 -7.35 8.03 -12.04
C SER A 255 -7.08 6.52 -12.08
N GLU A 256 -6.79 5.88 -10.93
CA GLU A 256 -6.58 4.43 -10.87
C GLU A 256 -7.83 3.64 -11.26
N ILE A 257 -9.02 4.13 -10.90
CA ILE A 257 -10.28 3.41 -11.11
C ILE A 257 -10.54 3.08 -12.59
N PRO A 258 -10.49 4.02 -13.56
CA PRO A 258 -10.69 3.71 -14.97
C PRO A 258 -9.61 2.78 -15.53
N PHE A 259 -8.33 2.98 -15.17
CA PHE A 259 -7.25 2.12 -15.65
C PHE A 259 -7.37 0.69 -15.13
N MET A 260 -7.75 0.48 -13.87
CA MET A 260 -8.03 -0.86 -13.33
C MET A 260 -9.19 -1.55 -14.06
N ARG A 261 -10.24 -0.81 -14.43
CA ARG A 261 -11.35 -1.38 -15.23
C ARG A 261 -10.92 -1.78 -16.63
N TRP A 262 -10.04 -1.02 -17.25
CA TRP A 262 -9.54 -1.30 -18.61
C TRP A 262 -8.40 -2.32 -18.62
N ALA A 263 -7.75 -2.58 -17.48
CA ALA A 263 -6.59 -3.46 -17.40
C ALA A 263 -6.83 -4.84 -18.04
N GLY A 264 -7.96 -5.51 -17.73
CA GLY A 264 -8.28 -6.80 -18.32
C GLY A 264 -8.40 -6.77 -19.84
N SER A 265 -9.07 -5.76 -20.40
CA SER A 265 -9.18 -5.59 -21.86
C SER A 265 -7.83 -5.29 -22.52
N LEU A 266 -7.02 -4.44 -21.89
CA LEU A 266 -5.69 -4.09 -22.39
C LEU A 266 -4.74 -5.29 -22.34
N ILE A 267 -4.76 -6.06 -21.24
CA ILE A 267 -3.99 -7.29 -21.08
C ILE A 267 -4.35 -8.30 -22.17
N ASN A 268 -5.65 -8.49 -22.45
CA ASN A 268 -6.10 -9.42 -23.48
C ASN A 268 -5.69 -8.99 -24.90
N LYS A 269 -5.61 -7.69 -25.17
CA LYS A 269 -5.24 -7.14 -26.50
C LYS A 269 -3.74 -7.09 -26.72
N GLN A 270 -2.97 -6.65 -25.75
CA GLN A 270 -1.53 -6.33 -25.88
C GLN A 270 -0.63 -7.38 -25.23
N GLY A 271 -1.18 -8.22 -24.34
CA GLY A 271 -0.41 -9.18 -23.55
C GLY A 271 0.06 -8.60 -22.21
N ILE A 272 0.17 -9.47 -21.20
CA ILE A 272 0.49 -9.08 -19.81
C ILE A 272 1.84 -8.37 -19.72
N ILE A 273 2.88 -8.90 -20.40
CA ILE A 273 4.26 -8.39 -20.30
C ILE A 273 4.37 -7.00 -20.91
N VAL A 274 3.69 -6.74 -22.01
CA VAL A 274 3.67 -5.42 -22.64
C VAL A 274 3.05 -4.39 -21.70
N ILE A 275 1.94 -4.74 -21.03
CA ILE A 275 1.29 -3.86 -20.07
C ILE A 275 2.19 -3.60 -18.86
N LEU A 276 2.86 -4.63 -18.33
CA LEU A 276 3.83 -4.48 -17.23
C LEU A 276 4.99 -3.55 -17.63
N PHE A 277 5.53 -3.74 -18.85
CA PHE A 277 6.59 -2.89 -19.37
C PHE A 277 6.16 -1.43 -19.49
N LEU A 278 5.01 -1.16 -20.10
CA LEU A 278 4.50 0.19 -20.28
C LEU A 278 4.24 0.87 -18.92
N ALA A 279 3.64 0.17 -17.98
CA ALA A 279 3.39 0.69 -16.64
C ALA A 279 4.70 1.03 -15.89
N ALA A 280 5.70 0.15 -15.97
CA ALA A 280 7.02 0.38 -15.38
C ALA A 280 7.77 1.53 -16.05
N LEU A 281 7.76 1.59 -17.39
CA LEU A 281 8.40 2.65 -18.16
C LEU A 281 7.81 4.02 -17.81
N VAL A 282 6.49 4.13 -17.81
CA VAL A 282 5.79 5.37 -17.49
C VAL A 282 6.05 5.80 -16.05
N SER A 283 6.09 4.86 -15.09
CA SER A 283 6.49 5.15 -13.71
C SER A 283 7.92 5.69 -13.62
N GLY A 284 8.88 5.02 -14.27
CA GLY A 284 10.28 5.44 -14.24
C GLY A 284 10.50 6.83 -14.86
N LEU A 285 9.87 7.09 -16.01
CA LEU A 285 9.94 8.41 -16.66
C LEU A 285 9.30 9.51 -15.79
N ARG A 286 8.21 9.21 -15.10
CA ARG A 286 7.57 10.15 -14.18
C ARG A 286 8.48 10.50 -13.00
N TRP A 287 9.18 9.52 -12.42
CA TRP A 287 10.16 9.79 -11.35
C TRP A 287 11.31 10.67 -11.84
N LEU A 288 11.85 10.42 -13.02
CA LEU A 288 12.88 11.28 -13.63
C LEU A 288 12.35 12.68 -13.93
N PHE A 289 11.08 12.81 -14.33
CA PHE A 289 10.47 14.12 -14.50
C PHE A 289 10.40 14.89 -13.17
N TYR A 290 10.10 14.23 -12.05
CA TYR A 290 10.09 14.88 -10.73
C TYR A 290 11.47 15.31 -10.27
N PHE A 291 12.52 14.58 -10.66
CA PHE A 291 13.90 15.00 -10.43
C PHE A 291 14.24 16.32 -11.13
N MET A 292 13.60 16.66 -12.24
CA MET A 292 13.81 17.91 -12.98
C MET A 292 13.18 19.14 -12.29
N GLU A 293 12.68 19.00 -11.06
CA GLU A 293 12.08 20.08 -10.28
C GLU A 293 10.93 20.81 -10.99
N PRO A 294 9.91 20.10 -11.52
CA PRO A 294 8.79 20.76 -12.16
C PRO A 294 7.97 21.54 -11.14
N SER A 295 7.22 22.55 -11.62
CA SER A 295 6.34 23.31 -10.73
C SER A 295 5.25 22.42 -10.13
N PRO A 296 4.67 22.76 -8.95
CA PRO A 296 3.61 21.98 -8.30
C PRO A 296 2.45 21.64 -9.22
N THR A 297 2.05 22.57 -10.11
CA THR A 297 0.96 22.35 -11.06
C THR A 297 1.25 21.20 -12.01
N PHE A 298 2.46 21.10 -12.56
CA PHE A 298 2.84 19.99 -13.44
C PHE A 298 2.90 18.67 -12.68
N ILE A 299 3.34 18.67 -11.40
CA ILE A 299 3.29 17.47 -10.57
C ILE A 299 1.84 17.02 -10.39
N TYR A 300 0.91 17.92 -10.04
CA TYR A 300 -0.51 17.58 -9.87
C TYR A 300 -1.13 16.98 -11.13
N VAL A 301 -0.91 17.60 -12.28
CA VAL A 301 -1.41 17.07 -13.56
C VAL A 301 -0.84 15.67 -13.86
N THR A 302 0.45 15.47 -13.61
CA THR A 302 1.10 14.18 -13.89
C THR A 302 0.76 13.08 -12.87
N THR A 303 0.13 13.40 -11.73
CA THR A 303 -0.38 12.36 -10.82
C THR A 303 -1.51 11.53 -11.43
N VAL A 304 -2.23 12.05 -12.43
CA VAL A 304 -3.18 11.25 -13.21
C VAL A 304 -2.50 10.09 -13.93
N ILE A 305 -1.23 10.27 -14.35
CA ILE A 305 -0.41 9.22 -14.97
C ILE A 305 -0.07 8.11 -13.95
N GLN A 306 -0.07 8.42 -12.66
CA GLN A 306 0.10 7.40 -11.61
C GLN A 306 -1.01 6.36 -11.67
N GLY A 307 -2.24 6.76 -11.94
CA GLY A 307 -3.35 5.85 -12.13
C GLY A 307 -3.12 4.85 -13.26
N LEU A 308 -2.54 5.29 -14.37
CA LEU A 308 -2.11 4.39 -15.44
C LEU A 308 -1.06 3.39 -14.94
N SER A 309 0.00 3.88 -14.28
CA SER A 309 1.09 3.03 -13.80
C SER A 309 0.60 2.00 -12.79
N ILE A 310 -0.06 2.43 -11.69
CA ILE A 310 -0.53 1.55 -10.61
C ILE A 310 -1.73 0.73 -11.07
N GLY A 311 -2.70 1.38 -11.71
CA GLY A 311 -3.95 0.75 -12.15
C GLY A 311 -3.75 -0.34 -13.19
N LEU A 312 -2.68 -0.31 -13.97
CA LEU A 312 -2.31 -1.38 -14.90
C LEU A 312 -1.30 -2.36 -14.30
N PHE A 313 -0.29 -1.88 -13.55
CA PHE A 313 0.77 -2.74 -13.03
C PHE A 313 0.25 -3.78 -12.05
N ILE A 314 -0.57 -3.39 -11.07
CA ILE A 314 -1.05 -4.32 -10.02
C ILE A 314 -1.86 -5.48 -10.58
N PRO A 315 -2.93 -5.27 -11.39
CA PRO A 315 -3.69 -6.38 -11.96
C PRO A 315 -2.85 -7.27 -12.88
N ALA A 316 -1.99 -6.66 -13.71
CA ALA A 316 -1.12 -7.40 -14.62
C ALA A 316 -0.07 -8.24 -13.86
N ALA A 317 0.53 -7.69 -12.81
CA ALA A 317 1.51 -8.38 -11.97
C ALA A 317 0.88 -9.57 -11.23
N LEU A 318 -0.28 -9.38 -10.63
CA LEU A 318 -1.00 -10.46 -9.95
C LEU A 318 -1.38 -11.58 -10.91
N GLN A 319 -1.85 -11.23 -12.11
CA GLN A 319 -2.18 -12.22 -13.15
C GLN A 319 -0.92 -12.94 -13.63
N TYR A 320 0.18 -12.22 -13.84
CA TYR A 320 1.46 -12.81 -14.26
C TYR A 320 2.01 -13.79 -13.23
N VAL A 321 2.03 -13.40 -11.95
CA VAL A 321 2.44 -14.26 -10.82
C VAL A 321 1.60 -15.53 -10.75
N ARG A 322 0.26 -15.41 -10.90
CA ARG A 322 -0.64 -16.56 -10.91
C ARG A 322 -0.42 -17.51 -12.09
N ASN A 323 -0.02 -16.97 -13.24
CA ASN A 323 0.25 -17.76 -14.43
C ASN A 323 1.59 -18.52 -14.35
N LEU A 324 2.60 -17.92 -13.69
CA LEU A 324 3.91 -18.56 -13.48
C LEU A 324 3.88 -19.63 -12.40
N ALA A 325 2.99 -19.50 -11.42
CA ALA A 325 2.96 -20.40 -10.26
C ALA A 325 2.21 -21.70 -10.57
N PRO A 326 2.78 -22.89 -10.21
CA PRO A 326 2.04 -24.14 -10.19
C PRO A 326 0.74 -24.04 -9.37
N SER A 327 -0.27 -24.83 -9.75
CA SER A 327 -1.61 -24.75 -9.14
C SER A 327 -1.63 -24.83 -7.62
N GLU A 328 -0.74 -25.66 -7.04
CA GLU A 328 -0.67 -25.95 -5.61
C GLU A 328 -0.06 -24.79 -4.81
N VAL A 329 0.69 -23.87 -5.45
CA VAL A 329 1.47 -22.82 -4.75
C VAL A 329 1.11 -21.39 -5.18
N LYS A 330 -0.03 -21.21 -5.86
CA LYS A 330 -0.48 -19.87 -6.32
C LYS A 330 -0.66 -18.88 -5.18
N ALA A 331 -1.21 -19.30 -4.06
CA ALA A 331 -1.37 -18.45 -2.88
C ALA A 331 -0.02 -18.01 -2.31
N THR A 332 0.94 -18.96 -2.21
CA THR A 332 2.32 -18.66 -1.79
C THR A 332 3.01 -17.68 -2.73
N ALA A 333 2.81 -17.82 -4.05
CA ALA A 333 3.40 -16.92 -5.05
C ALA A 333 2.89 -15.48 -4.90
N ILE A 334 1.57 -15.31 -4.68
CA ILE A 334 0.96 -14.00 -4.44
C ILE A 334 1.47 -13.40 -3.12
N SER A 335 1.60 -14.21 -2.06
CA SER A 335 2.14 -13.76 -0.78
C SER A 335 3.59 -13.29 -0.90
N LEU A 336 4.43 -14.03 -1.65
CA LEU A 336 5.82 -13.64 -1.92
C LEU A 336 5.91 -12.35 -2.74
N TYR A 337 5.07 -12.22 -3.78
CA TYR A 337 4.97 -10.98 -4.55
C TYR A 337 4.63 -9.79 -3.65
N SER A 338 3.64 -9.95 -2.78
CA SER A 338 3.24 -8.91 -1.82
C SER A 338 4.33 -8.61 -0.80
N ALA A 339 4.99 -9.64 -0.24
CA ALA A 339 6.08 -9.47 0.71
C ALA A 339 7.29 -8.74 0.09
N VAL A 340 7.62 -9.04 -1.16
CA VAL A 340 8.70 -8.37 -1.89
C VAL A 340 8.33 -6.93 -2.22
N GLY A 341 7.13 -6.66 -2.72
CA GLY A 341 6.72 -5.31 -3.14
C GLY A 341 6.39 -4.40 -1.95
N ASN A 342 5.40 -4.79 -1.13
CA ASN A 342 4.89 -3.96 -0.02
C ASN A 342 5.76 -4.04 1.24
N GLY A 343 6.54 -5.10 1.41
CA GLY A 343 7.43 -5.28 2.56
C GLY A 343 8.84 -4.87 2.24
N LEU A 344 9.62 -5.78 1.63
CA LEU A 344 11.05 -5.60 1.40
C LEU A 344 11.36 -4.40 0.49
N GLY A 345 10.65 -4.26 -0.62
CA GLY A 345 10.82 -3.15 -1.55
C GLY A 345 10.46 -1.82 -0.89
N ALA A 346 9.28 -1.72 -0.29
CA ALA A 346 8.88 -0.51 0.42
C ALA A 346 9.88 -0.12 1.52
N TRP A 347 10.35 -1.08 2.32
CA TRP A 347 11.39 -0.85 3.32
C TRP A 347 12.67 -0.30 2.70
N PHE A 348 13.23 -0.99 1.72
CA PHE A 348 14.49 -0.62 1.08
C PHE A 348 14.43 0.79 0.47
N PHE A 349 13.42 1.04 -0.38
CA PHE A 349 13.29 2.31 -1.06
C PHE A 349 12.98 3.46 -0.10
N THR A 350 12.23 3.21 0.99
CA THR A 350 11.96 4.23 2.00
C THR A 350 13.19 4.56 2.83
N PHE A 351 13.94 3.56 3.25
CA PHE A 351 15.16 3.75 4.06
C PHE A 351 16.25 4.47 3.27
N PHE A 352 16.58 3.97 2.08
CA PHE A 352 17.62 4.59 1.24
C PHE A 352 17.21 5.97 0.71
N ALA A 353 15.93 6.21 0.48
CA ALA A 353 15.43 7.54 0.16
C ALA A 353 15.72 8.55 1.26
N GLY A 354 15.58 8.16 2.52
CA GLY A 354 15.92 9.02 3.65
C GLY A 354 17.41 9.38 3.69
N LEU A 355 18.29 8.39 3.46
CA LEU A 355 19.74 8.64 3.38
C LEU A 355 20.10 9.56 2.20
N ILE A 356 19.49 9.37 1.04
CA ILE A 356 19.72 10.19 -0.15
C ILE A 356 19.21 11.62 0.10
N MET A 357 18.04 11.76 0.71
CA MET A 357 17.45 13.05 1.04
C MET A 357 18.35 13.85 2.02
N ASP A 358 18.96 13.15 2.97
CA ASP A 358 19.88 13.76 3.94
C ASP A 358 21.20 14.19 3.29
N TRP A 359 21.72 13.38 2.36
CA TRP A 359 22.97 13.67 1.65
C TRP A 359 22.84 14.79 0.61
N GLN A 360 21.69 14.86 -0.09
CA GLN A 360 21.42 15.80 -1.17
C GLN A 360 20.11 16.58 -0.91
N ASN A 361 19.02 16.10 -1.45
CA ASN A 361 17.65 16.58 -1.23
C ASN A 361 16.64 15.57 -1.76
N VAL A 362 15.34 15.88 -1.63
CA VAL A 362 14.25 15.02 -2.07
C VAL A 362 14.22 14.77 -3.58
N LEU A 363 14.74 15.66 -4.42
CA LEU A 363 14.78 15.45 -5.89
C LEU A 363 15.65 14.24 -6.25
N TYR A 364 16.80 14.06 -5.57
CA TYR A 364 17.66 12.90 -5.80
C TYR A 364 17.03 11.57 -5.38
N VAL A 365 16.07 11.60 -4.45
CA VAL A 365 15.22 10.43 -4.16
C VAL A 365 14.45 10.01 -5.41
N TYR A 366 13.91 10.96 -6.16
CA TYR A 366 13.18 10.67 -7.40
C TYR A 366 14.09 10.25 -8.55
N LEU A 367 15.33 10.74 -8.61
CA LEU A 367 16.36 10.20 -9.51
C LEU A 367 16.62 8.72 -9.20
N PHE A 368 16.83 8.38 -7.93
CA PHE A 368 17.05 7.02 -7.45
C PHE A 368 15.86 6.11 -7.80
N TYR A 369 14.63 6.54 -7.54
CA TYR A 369 13.41 5.83 -7.91
C TYR A 369 13.32 5.62 -9.43
N GLY A 370 13.58 6.66 -10.22
CA GLY A 370 13.51 6.62 -11.67
C GLY A 370 14.50 5.65 -12.29
N VAL A 371 15.76 5.73 -11.91
CA VAL A 371 16.82 4.85 -12.43
C VAL A 371 16.51 3.39 -12.11
N LEU A 372 16.18 3.05 -10.87
CA LEU A 372 15.91 1.66 -10.49
C LEU A 372 14.61 1.12 -11.09
N THR A 373 13.57 1.96 -11.21
CA THR A 373 12.33 1.57 -11.91
C THR A 373 12.57 1.30 -13.39
N LEU A 374 13.42 2.10 -14.08
CA LEU A 374 13.79 1.86 -15.47
C LEU A 374 14.65 0.61 -15.64
N ILE A 375 15.53 0.28 -14.70
CA ILE A 375 16.22 -1.01 -14.67
C ILE A 375 15.19 -2.14 -14.57
N GLY A 376 14.18 -2.00 -13.70
CA GLY A 376 13.05 -2.94 -13.61
C GLY A 376 12.32 -3.09 -14.95
N ALA A 377 12.03 -1.99 -15.64
CA ALA A 377 11.42 -2.02 -16.97
C ALA A 377 12.32 -2.74 -18.00
N ALA A 378 13.63 -2.52 -17.98
CA ALA A 378 14.58 -3.24 -18.84
C ALA A 378 14.59 -4.76 -18.55
N LEU A 379 14.49 -5.17 -17.28
CA LEU A 379 14.36 -6.58 -16.91
C LEU A 379 13.06 -7.21 -17.42
N ILE A 380 11.97 -6.46 -17.53
CA ILE A 380 10.73 -6.95 -18.17
C ILE A 380 10.98 -7.27 -19.65
N LEU A 381 11.78 -6.48 -20.36
CA LEU A 381 12.18 -6.80 -21.75
C LEU A 381 13.00 -8.09 -21.84
N VAL A 382 13.84 -8.38 -20.84
CA VAL A 382 14.55 -9.67 -20.75
C VAL A 382 13.55 -10.82 -20.58
N ILE A 383 12.58 -10.67 -19.68
CA ILE A 383 11.51 -11.67 -19.50
C ILE A 383 10.76 -11.90 -20.81
N MET A 384 10.40 -10.83 -21.52
CA MET A 384 9.71 -10.91 -22.83
C MET A 384 10.52 -11.72 -23.87
N ARG A 385 11.85 -11.53 -23.90
CA ARG A 385 12.73 -12.31 -24.79
C ARG A 385 12.80 -13.79 -24.39
N LEU A 386 12.83 -14.08 -23.09
CA LEU A 386 12.85 -15.46 -22.59
C LEU A 386 11.56 -16.20 -22.89
N GLU A 387 10.41 -15.52 -22.85
CA GLU A 387 9.13 -16.13 -23.23
C GLU A 387 9.06 -16.46 -24.72
N LYS A 388 9.50 -15.55 -25.57
CA LYS A 388 9.54 -15.80 -27.03
C LYS A 388 10.46 -16.98 -27.39
N ARG A 389 11.59 -17.15 -26.70
CA ARG A 389 12.49 -18.29 -26.92
C ARG A 389 11.94 -19.61 -26.39
N GLY A 390 11.15 -19.58 -25.29
CA GLY A 390 10.52 -20.79 -24.75
C GLY A 390 9.26 -21.25 -25.48
N ALA A 391 8.68 -20.39 -26.33
CA ALA A 391 7.55 -20.74 -27.19
C ALA A 391 7.98 -21.35 -28.54
N THR A 392 9.28 -21.38 -28.82
CA THR A 392 9.87 -21.95 -30.05
C THR A 392 10.52 -23.32 -29.86
N VAL A 393 10.34 -23.94 -28.67
CA VAL A 393 10.71 -25.31 -28.32
C VAL A 393 9.47 -26.07 -27.85
#